data_3dc3750712090881bdc33ac593f1ca73
#
_entry.id   3dc3750712090881bdc33ac593f1ca73
#
_cell.length_a   1.000
_cell.length_b   1.000
_cell.length_c   1.000
_cell.angle_alpha   90.00
_cell.angle_beta   90.00
_cell.angle_gamma   90.00
#
_symmetry.space_group_name_H-M   'P 1'
#
loop_
_entity.id
_entity.type
_entity.pdbx_description
1 polymer ?
#
loop_
_entity_poly.entity_id
_entity_poly.type
_entity_poly.pdbx_seq_one_letter_code
_entity_poly.pdbx_strand_id
1 'polypeptide(L)' 'MTTKQPDWEAIERAYRAGLLSIREIASTQGITHGAINKRAKRDGWERN' A
#
# COMPACT_ATOMS: atom_id res chain seq x y z
N MET A 1 -5.90 21.84 1.93
CA MET A 1 -5.93 21.06 2.90
C MET A 1 -5.15 19.83 2.79
N THR A 2 -4.53 19.48 3.71
CA THR A 2 -3.63 18.39 3.69
C THR A 2 -4.23 17.18 4.30
N THR A 3 -4.01 16.06 3.69
CA THR A 3 -4.46 14.86 4.27
C THR A 3 -3.32 14.19 4.95
N LYS A 4 -3.59 13.62 6.08
CA LYS A 4 -2.59 12.92 6.82
C LYS A 4 -2.54 11.48 6.49
N GLN A 5 -3.48 10.99 5.74
CA GLN A 5 -3.55 9.58 5.46
C GLN A 5 -2.89 9.27 4.14
N PRO A 6 -2.25 8.11 4.04
CA PRO A 6 -1.71 7.68 2.75
C PRO A 6 -2.85 7.42 1.78
N ASP A 7 -2.52 7.45 0.51
CA ASP A 7 -3.49 7.20 -0.53
C ASP A 7 -3.65 5.69 -0.67
N TRP A 8 -4.57 5.13 0.10
CA TRP A 8 -4.76 3.69 0.13
C TRP A 8 -5.24 3.14 -1.21
N GLU A 9 -5.95 3.97 -1.96
CA GLU A 9 -6.41 3.54 -3.27
C GLU A 9 -5.24 3.34 -4.22
N ALA A 10 -4.30 4.27 -4.21
CA ALA A 10 -3.10 4.13 -5.03
C ALA A 10 -2.24 2.99 -4.53
N ILE A 11 -2.17 2.82 -3.22
CA ILE A 11 -1.40 1.73 -2.62
C ILE A 11 -1.98 0.39 -3.04
N GLU A 12 -3.28 0.26 -2.98
CA GLU A 12 -3.92 -0.98 -3.37
C GLU A 12 -3.65 -1.29 -4.84
N ARG A 13 -3.74 -0.28 -5.67
CA ARG A 13 -3.50 -0.45 -7.11
C ARG A 13 -2.08 -0.92 -7.36
N ALA A 14 -1.11 -0.30 -6.72
CA ALA A 14 0.28 -0.70 -6.87
C ALA A 14 0.52 -2.09 -6.33
N TYR A 15 -0.13 -2.41 -5.22
CA TYR A 15 0.01 -3.73 -4.61
C TYR A 15 -0.53 -4.80 -5.54
N ARG A 16 -1.72 -4.59 -6.08
CA ARG A 16 -2.35 -5.59 -6.94
C ARG A 16 -1.60 -5.76 -8.25
N ALA A 17 -1.03 -4.68 -8.75
CA ALA A 17 -0.29 -4.75 -10.00
C ALA A 17 0.99 -5.57 -9.87
N GLY A 18 1.57 -5.61 -8.67
CA GLY A 18 2.77 -6.38 -8.44
C GLY A 18 4.01 -5.80 -9.07
N LEU A 19 3.97 -4.54 -9.47
CA LEU A 19 5.11 -3.90 -10.11
C LEU A 19 6.14 -3.42 -9.11
N LEU A 20 5.70 -3.04 -7.93
CA LEU A 20 6.58 -2.56 -6.88
C LEU A 20 6.52 -3.51 -5.70
N SER A 21 7.63 -3.62 -4.99
CA SER A 21 7.62 -4.40 -3.77
C SER A 21 6.86 -3.62 -2.70
N ILE A 22 6.43 -4.33 -1.67
CA ILE A 22 5.70 -3.69 -0.58
C ILE A 22 6.56 -2.62 0.07
N ARG A 23 7.86 -2.87 0.19
CA ARG A 23 8.76 -1.90 0.79
C ARG A 23 8.85 -0.64 -0.04
N GLU A 24 8.87 -0.79 -1.35
CA GLU A 24 8.92 0.36 -2.23
C GLU A 24 7.64 1.17 -2.14
N ILE A 25 6.51 0.49 -2.11
CA ILE A 25 5.23 1.19 -1.98
C ILE A 25 5.19 1.94 -0.66
N ALA A 26 5.63 1.30 0.41
CA ALA A 26 5.64 1.94 1.71
C ALA A 26 6.52 3.18 1.71
N SER A 27 7.67 3.07 1.06
CA SER A 27 8.59 4.19 1.00
C SER A 27 7.98 5.38 0.28
N THR A 28 7.29 5.14 -0.83
CA THR A 28 6.69 6.22 -1.59
C THR A 28 5.56 6.89 -0.82
N GLN A 29 4.90 6.15 0.06
CA GLN A 29 3.78 6.69 0.81
C GLN A 29 4.18 7.17 2.21
N GLY A 30 5.42 6.93 2.60
CA GLY A 30 5.88 7.36 3.90
C GLY A 30 5.30 6.55 5.05
N ILE A 31 5.01 5.28 4.81
CA ILE A 31 4.47 4.39 5.83
C ILE A 31 5.32 3.15 5.91
N THR A 32 5.02 2.29 6.88
CA THR A 32 5.77 1.05 7.02
C THR A 32 5.15 -0.03 6.15
N HIS A 33 5.99 -0.98 5.74
CA HIS A 33 5.47 -2.09 4.94
C HIS A 33 4.51 -2.95 5.76
N GLY A 34 4.66 -2.96 7.08
CA GLY A 34 3.73 -3.68 7.92
C GLY A 34 2.32 -3.14 7.83
N ALA A 35 2.20 -1.83 7.66
CA ALA A 35 0.89 -1.21 7.52
C ALA A 35 0.20 -1.69 6.25
N ILE A 36 0.97 -1.83 5.17
CA ILE A 36 0.42 -2.31 3.91
C ILE A 36 0.00 -3.76 4.03
N ASN A 37 0.85 -4.59 4.65
CA ASN A 37 0.52 -6.00 4.83
C ASN A 37 -0.75 -6.18 5.65
N LYS A 38 -0.87 -5.41 6.71
CA LYS A 38 -2.03 -5.49 7.56
C LYS A 38 -3.29 -5.10 6.81
N ARG A 39 -3.19 -4.04 6.03
CA ARG A 39 -4.33 -3.57 5.26
C ARG A 39 -4.71 -4.57 4.18
N ALA A 40 -3.70 -5.12 3.51
CA ALA A 40 -3.96 -6.09 2.46
C ALA A 40 -4.65 -7.31 3.00
N LYS A 41 -4.24 -7.78 4.16
CA LYS A 41 -4.85 -8.93 4.78
C LYS A 41 -6.28 -8.62 5.21
N ARG A 42 -6.47 -7.42 5.75
CA ARG A 42 -7.79 -7.02 6.22
C ARG A 42 -8.77 -6.91 5.05
N ASP A 43 -8.32 -6.32 3.96
CA ASP A 43 -9.20 -6.05 2.82
C ASP A 43 -9.14 -7.14 1.75
N GLY A 44 -8.29 -8.13 1.94
CA GLY A 44 -8.22 -9.24 1.00
C GLY A 44 -7.55 -8.89 -0.32
N TRP A 45 -6.57 -8.03 -0.29
CA TRP A 45 -5.86 -7.67 -1.52
C TRP A 45 -5.01 -8.85 -1.98
N GLU A 46 -4.92 -9.00 -3.29
CA GLU A 46 -4.11 -10.04 -3.88
C GLU A 46 -3.09 -9.41 -4.81
N ARG A 47 -1.87 -9.95 -4.75
CA ARG A 47 -0.84 -9.50 -5.68
C ARG A 47 -0.90 -10.31 -6.95
N ASN A 48 -0.59 -9.64 -8.00
CA ASN A 48 -0.57 -10.29 -9.31
C ASN A 48 0.75 -11.01 -9.53
#